data_6dbe49c8fbf2cf185ae86394a15667bc
#
_entry.id   6dbe49c8fbf2cf185ae86394a15667bc
#
_cell.length_a   1.000
_cell.length_b   1.000
_cell.length_c   1.000
_cell.angle_alpha   90.00
_cell.angle_beta   90.00
_cell.angle_gamma   90.00
#
_symmetry.space_group_name_H-M   'P 1'
#
loop_
_entity.id
_entity.type
_entity.pdbx_description
1 polymer ?
#
loop_
_entity_poly.entity_id
_entity_poly.type
_entity_poly.pdbx_seq_one_letter_code
_entity_poly.pdbx_strand_id
1 'polypeptide(L)'
;WEDTDGKVDLFVAGVGTGGTITGTGRYLKEKKSSVKVIAVEPSRSPVLSGGRPGAHGLQGIGAGFIPGVLDTGIYDEVVQVTEDDAYAAARLLARREGILTGITSGAALHAALLEAEKSENEGKVIVALLPDTGERYLSTDLFAE
;
A
#
# COMPACT_ATOMS: atom_id res chain seq x y z
N TRP A 1 -14.43 0.81 8.11
CA TRP A 1 -15.61 1.64 7.84
C TRP A 1 -16.15 2.29 9.11
N GLU A 2 -16.36 1.49 10.16
CA GLU A 2 -16.88 1.98 11.44
C GLU A 2 -15.88 2.90 12.14
N ASP A 3 -14.60 2.56 12.15
CA ASP A 3 -13.53 3.36 12.79
C ASP A 3 -13.38 4.76 12.15
N THR A 4 -13.81 4.94 10.92
CA THR A 4 -13.79 6.24 10.22
C THR A 4 -15.19 6.91 10.18
N ASP A 5 -16.19 6.37 10.85
CA ASP A 5 -17.60 6.80 10.71
C ASP A 5 -18.05 6.90 9.24
N GLY A 6 -17.55 6.02 8.39
CA GLY A 6 -17.83 6.04 6.96
C GLY A 6 -17.16 7.19 6.18
N LYS A 7 -16.19 7.88 6.77
CA LYS A 7 -15.53 9.05 6.16
C LYS A 7 -14.34 8.71 5.29
N VAL A 8 -13.94 7.42 5.18
CA VAL A 8 -12.84 7.01 4.33
C VAL A 8 -13.06 7.49 2.88
N ASP A 9 -12.06 8.16 2.32
CA ASP A 9 -12.05 8.66 0.95
C ASP A 9 -11.08 7.90 0.06
N LEU A 10 -9.91 7.52 0.60
CA LEU A 10 -8.92 6.72 -0.10
C LEU A 10 -8.54 5.51 0.75
N PHE A 11 -8.42 4.35 0.11
CA PHE A 11 -7.89 3.12 0.70
C PHE A 11 -6.65 2.68 -0.06
N VAL A 12 -5.53 2.54 0.65
CA VAL A 12 -4.21 2.20 0.09
C VAL A 12 -3.77 0.84 0.59
N ALA A 13 -3.44 -0.07 -0.30
CA ALA A 13 -2.96 -1.40 0.06
C ALA A 13 -1.95 -1.97 -0.95
N GLY A 14 -0.94 -2.66 -0.44
CA GLY A 14 -0.03 -3.47 -1.25
C GLY A 14 -0.73 -4.69 -1.86
N VAL A 15 -0.34 -5.05 -3.08
CA VAL A 15 -0.93 -6.17 -3.80
C VAL A 15 0.01 -7.37 -3.82
N GLY A 16 -0.30 -8.36 -2.99
CA GLY A 16 0.30 -9.70 -3.04
C GLY A 16 -0.60 -10.64 -3.83
N THR A 17 -1.51 -11.35 -3.16
CA THR A 17 -2.54 -12.20 -3.81
C THR A 17 -3.71 -11.41 -4.39
N GLY A 18 -3.87 -10.16 -3.97
CA GLY A 18 -4.98 -9.30 -4.37
C GLY A 18 -6.26 -9.47 -3.53
N GLY A 19 -6.26 -10.39 -2.55
CA GLY A 19 -7.44 -10.65 -1.72
C GLY A 19 -7.85 -9.44 -0.88
N THR A 20 -6.90 -8.80 -0.22
CA THR A 20 -7.14 -7.62 0.63
C THR A 20 -7.75 -6.48 -0.16
N ILE A 21 -7.08 -6.05 -1.23
CA ILE A 21 -7.53 -4.89 -2.01
C ILE A 21 -8.87 -5.16 -2.70
N THR A 22 -9.08 -6.38 -3.19
CA THR A 22 -10.32 -6.78 -3.84
C THR A 22 -11.48 -6.80 -2.85
N GLY A 23 -11.33 -7.52 -1.74
CA GLY A 23 -12.39 -7.68 -0.74
C GLY A 23 -12.74 -6.36 -0.05
N THR A 24 -11.72 -5.66 0.46
CA THR A 24 -11.92 -4.36 1.13
C THR A 24 -12.43 -3.30 0.16
N GLY A 25 -11.83 -3.23 -1.04
CA GLY A 25 -12.23 -2.27 -2.04
C GLY A 25 -13.67 -2.43 -2.48
N ARG A 26 -14.13 -3.67 -2.69
CA ARG A 26 -15.54 -3.95 -2.99
C ARG A 26 -16.47 -3.47 -1.89
N TYR A 27 -16.20 -3.86 -0.65
CA TYR A 27 -17.01 -3.46 0.49
C TYR A 27 -17.08 -1.93 0.64
N LEU A 28 -15.94 -1.26 0.56
CA LEU A 28 -15.89 0.20 0.70
C LEU A 28 -16.66 0.91 -0.43
N LYS A 29 -16.50 0.45 -1.69
CA LYS A 29 -17.22 1.03 -2.83
C LYS A 29 -18.71 0.72 -2.82
N GLU A 30 -19.13 -0.40 -2.25
CA GLU A 30 -20.56 -0.68 -1.99
C GLU A 30 -21.16 0.29 -0.97
N LYS A 31 -20.41 0.68 0.07
CA LYS A 31 -20.84 1.64 1.08
C LYS A 31 -20.79 3.09 0.58
N LYS A 32 -19.74 3.43 -0.16
CA LYS A 32 -19.47 4.78 -0.67
C LYS A 32 -18.74 4.67 -2.01
N SER A 33 -19.49 4.77 -3.11
CA SER A 33 -18.96 4.56 -4.47
C SER A 33 -17.82 5.52 -4.86
N SER A 34 -17.69 6.64 -4.15
CA SER A 34 -16.64 7.64 -4.38
C SER A 34 -15.30 7.29 -3.71
N VAL A 35 -15.21 6.21 -2.93
CA VAL A 35 -13.93 5.79 -2.35
C VAL A 35 -12.96 5.42 -3.47
N LYS A 36 -11.79 6.04 -3.46
CA LYS A 36 -10.67 5.66 -4.34
C LYS A 36 -9.89 4.52 -3.70
N VAL A 37 -9.58 3.50 -4.48
CA VAL A 37 -8.76 2.36 -4.07
C VAL A 37 -7.42 2.45 -4.79
N ILE A 38 -6.34 2.51 -4.01
CA ILE A 38 -4.98 2.68 -4.51
C ILE A 38 -4.21 1.38 -4.31
N ALA A 39 -3.79 0.78 -5.41
CA ALA A 39 -2.94 -0.41 -5.39
C ALA A 39 -1.47 -0.02 -5.31
N VAL A 40 -0.69 -0.75 -4.51
CA VAL A 40 0.75 -0.52 -4.39
C VAL A 40 1.49 -1.73 -4.94
N GLU A 41 2.46 -1.47 -5.84
CA GLU A 41 3.34 -2.48 -6.40
C GLU A 41 4.81 -2.06 -6.39
N PRO A 42 5.77 -3.01 -6.46
CA PRO A 42 7.18 -2.69 -6.57
C PRO A 42 7.50 -2.02 -7.91
N SER A 43 8.25 -0.93 -7.90
CA SER A 43 8.70 -0.24 -9.13
C SER A 43 9.57 -1.13 -10.04
N ARG A 44 10.27 -2.11 -9.46
CA ARG A 44 11.09 -3.08 -10.21
C ARG A 44 10.30 -4.26 -10.79
N SER A 45 9.02 -4.41 -10.41
CA SER A 45 8.11 -5.44 -10.92
C SER A 45 6.70 -4.87 -11.14
N PRO A 46 6.55 -3.84 -12.01
CA PRO A 46 5.33 -3.05 -12.15
C PRO A 46 4.30 -3.75 -13.05
N VAL A 47 3.91 -4.97 -12.70
CA VAL A 47 3.04 -5.83 -13.53
C VAL A 47 1.62 -5.27 -13.62
N LEU A 48 1.10 -4.68 -12.53
CA LEU A 48 -0.23 -4.08 -12.52
C LEU A 48 -0.30 -2.83 -13.42
N SER A 49 0.81 -2.13 -13.57
CA SER A 49 0.96 -1.00 -14.48
C SER A 49 1.32 -1.41 -15.92
N GLY A 50 1.28 -2.70 -16.25
CA GLY A 50 1.59 -3.22 -17.58
C GLY A 50 3.08 -3.40 -17.88
N GLY A 51 3.94 -3.27 -16.88
CA GLY A 51 5.38 -3.51 -17.00
C GLY A 51 5.76 -4.98 -16.90
N ARG A 52 7.06 -5.24 -16.98
CA ARG A 52 7.60 -6.61 -16.89
C ARG A 52 7.88 -6.99 -15.43
N PRO A 53 7.70 -8.28 -15.08
CA PRO A 53 8.11 -8.77 -13.77
C PRO A 53 9.62 -8.67 -13.59
N GLY A 54 10.06 -8.37 -12.37
CA GLY A 54 11.46 -8.27 -12.00
C GLY A 54 11.70 -8.64 -10.54
N ALA A 55 12.96 -8.89 -10.21
CA ALA A 55 13.36 -9.15 -8.82
C ALA A 55 13.29 -7.85 -7.99
N HIS A 56 12.76 -7.95 -6.78
CA HIS A 56 12.61 -6.83 -5.86
C HIS A 56 12.65 -7.30 -4.40
N GLY A 57 12.90 -6.39 -3.46
CA GLY A 57 12.99 -6.65 -2.03
C GLY A 57 11.71 -6.36 -1.24
N LEU A 58 10.61 -5.93 -1.87
CA LEU A 58 9.33 -5.71 -1.20
C LEU A 58 8.61 -7.05 -0.97
N GLN A 59 9.01 -7.76 0.09
CA GLN A 59 8.50 -9.10 0.40
C GLN A 59 6.99 -9.07 0.70
N GLY A 60 6.25 -10.01 0.08
CA GLY A 60 4.81 -10.19 0.32
C GLY A 60 3.90 -9.48 -0.68
N ILE A 61 4.45 -8.62 -1.53
CA ILE A 61 3.74 -8.00 -2.66
C ILE A 61 4.49 -8.23 -3.98
N GLY A 62 3.89 -7.87 -5.10
CA GLY A 62 4.54 -7.96 -6.40
C GLY A 62 4.86 -9.39 -6.83
N ALA A 63 3.86 -10.23 -6.98
CA ALA A 63 4.01 -11.65 -7.32
C ALA A 63 4.64 -11.93 -8.70
N GLY A 64 4.84 -10.90 -9.52
CA GLY A 64 5.39 -11.03 -10.87
C GLY A 64 4.35 -11.45 -11.93
N PHE A 65 3.11 -11.57 -11.53
CA PHE A 65 1.96 -11.87 -12.41
C PHE A 65 0.69 -11.25 -11.81
N ILE A 66 -0.38 -11.18 -12.60
CA ILE A 66 -1.69 -10.73 -12.11
C ILE A 66 -2.38 -11.94 -11.44
N PRO A 67 -2.60 -11.89 -10.10
CA PRO A 67 -3.22 -13.00 -9.39
C PRO A 67 -4.69 -13.20 -9.80
N GLY A 68 -5.15 -14.46 -9.88
CA GLY A 68 -6.53 -14.75 -10.25
C GLY A 68 -7.61 -14.27 -9.25
N VAL A 69 -7.21 -14.00 -8.00
CA VAL A 69 -8.10 -13.44 -6.97
C VAL A 69 -8.24 -11.92 -7.10
N LEU A 70 -7.28 -11.25 -7.75
CA LEU A 70 -7.29 -9.82 -7.94
C LEU A 70 -8.37 -9.39 -8.94
N ASP A 71 -9.28 -8.57 -8.50
CA ASP A 71 -10.18 -7.82 -9.38
C ASP A 71 -9.46 -6.58 -9.89
N THR A 72 -8.99 -6.63 -11.14
CA THR A 72 -8.24 -5.51 -11.75
C THR A 72 -9.10 -4.26 -12.01
N GLY A 73 -10.40 -4.36 -11.89
CA GLY A 73 -11.34 -3.24 -11.99
C GLY A 73 -11.61 -2.54 -10.66
N ILE A 74 -11.07 -3.07 -9.52
CA ILE A 74 -11.42 -2.53 -8.20
C ILE A 74 -10.59 -1.30 -7.82
N TYR A 75 -9.34 -1.24 -8.24
CA TYR A 75 -8.46 -0.11 -7.94
C TYR A 75 -8.55 0.97 -9.01
N ASP A 76 -8.45 2.21 -8.56
CA ASP A 76 -8.55 3.41 -9.40
C ASP A 76 -7.17 3.91 -9.83
N GLU A 77 -6.14 3.60 -9.06
CA GLU A 77 -4.76 4.00 -9.32
C GLU A 77 -3.78 2.92 -8.86
N VAL A 78 -2.61 2.85 -9.50
CA VAL A 78 -1.49 2.01 -9.09
C VAL A 78 -0.29 2.90 -8.80
N VAL A 79 0.24 2.80 -7.57
CA VAL A 79 1.45 3.50 -7.14
C VAL A 79 2.61 2.52 -7.11
N GLN A 80 3.67 2.85 -7.86
CA GLN A 80 4.92 2.09 -7.87
C GLN A 80 5.84 2.64 -6.77
N VAL A 81 6.37 1.74 -5.92
CA VAL A 81 7.22 2.12 -4.80
C VAL A 81 8.58 1.43 -4.92
N THR A 82 9.64 2.19 -4.66
CA THR A 82 11.00 1.64 -4.55
C THR A 82 11.24 1.01 -3.17
N GLU A 83 12.27 0.18 -3.06
CA GLU A 83 12.69 -0.38 -1.76
C GLU A 83 13.15 0.72 -0.81
N ASP A 84 13.91 1.69 -1.31
CA ASP A 84 14.42 2.81 -0.53
C ASP A 84 13.30 3.67 0.05
N ASP A 85 12.28 3.97 -0.75
CA ASP A 85 11.11 4.73 -0.31
C ASP A 85 10.30 3.96 0.74
N ALA A 86 10.11 2.66 0.56
CA ALA A 86 9.45 1.80 1.53
C ALA A 86 10.19 1.77 2.87
N TYR A 87 11.53 1.62 2.83
CA TYR A 87 12.38 1.64 4.03
C TYR A 87 12.32 3.01 4.72
N ALA A 88 12.44 4.09 3.96
CA ALA A 88 12.37 5.44 4.50
C ALA A 88 11.03 5.71 5.19
N ALA A 89 9.91 5.30 4.59
CA ALA A 89 8.59 5.47 5.17
C ALA A 89 8.38 4.63 6.44
N ALA A 90 8.83 3.36 6.46
CA ALA A 90 8.75 2.52 7.65
C ALA A 90 9.59 3.10 8.82
N ARG A 91 10.81 3.59 8.53
CA ARG A 91 11.67 4.25 9.52
C ARG A 91 11.04 5.57 10.02
N LEU A 92 10.44 6.33 9.12
CA LEU A 92 9.74 7.57 9.47
C LEU A 92 8.60 7.29 10.46
N LEU A 93 7.78 6.28 10.19
CA LEU A 93 6.68 5.89 11.05
C LEU A 93 7.16 5.46 12.44
N ALA A 94 8.22 4.63 12.49
CA ALA A 94 8.81 4.22 13.76
C ALA A 94 9.33 5.41 14.58
N ARG A 95 9.99 6.38 13.94
CA ARG A 95 10.56 7.56 14.62
C ARG A 95 9.50 8.58 15.03
N ARG A 96 8.46 8.79 14.26
CA ARG A 96 7.45 9.83 14.49
C ARG A 96 6.31 9.36 15.36
N GLU A 97 5.83 8.13 15.13
CA GLU A 97 4.62 7.60 15.76
C GLU A 97 4.91 6.43 16.73
N GLY A 98 6.16 5.94 16.77
CA GLY A 98 6.51 4.79 17.61
C GLY A 98 5.94 3.45 17.11
N ILE A 99 5.51 3.38 15.86
CA ILE A 99 4.91 2.19 15.26
C ILE A 99 5.95 1.45 14.43
N LEU A 100 6.33 0.27 14.88
CA LEU A 100 7.32 -0.58 14.21
C LEU A 100 6.64 -1.47 13.16
N THR A 101 6.79 -1.12 11.90
CA THR A 101 6.19 -1.83 10.77
C THR A 101 7.23 -2.49 9.86
N GLY A 102 6.78 -3.42 9.01
CA GLY A 102 7.63 -4.06 8.02
C GLY A 102 7.77 -3.27 6.71
N ILE A 103 8.46 -3.90 5.76
CA ILE A 103 8.84 -3.29 4.48
C ILE A 103 7.61 -2.93 3.64
N THR A 104 6.66 -3.84 3.52
CA THR A 104 5.46 -3.62 2.70
C THR A 104 4.47 -2.65 3.35
N SER A 105 4.46 -2.57 4.68
CA SER A 105 3.77 -1.49 5.40
C SER A 105 4.38 -0.13 5.07
N GLY A 106 5.71 -0.05 5.01
CA GLY A 106 6.41 1.15 4.54
C GLY A 106 6.03 1.54 3.12
N ALA A 107 5.92 0.56 2.21
CA ALA A 107 5.49 0.82 0.84
C ALA A 107 4.05 1.38 0.78
N ALA A 108 3.12 0.81 1.55
CA ALA A 108 1.75 1.31 1.62
C ALA A 108 1.68 2.72 2.22
N LEU A 109 2.47 2.97 3.27
CA LEU A 109 2.56 4.30 3.88
C LEU A 109 3.15 5.33 2.91
N HIS A 110 4.23 4.99 2.19
CA HIS A 110 4.81 5.89 1.19
C HIS A 110 3.78 6.29 0.13
N ALA A 111 3.06 5.32 -0.42
CA ALA A 111 2.00 5.59 -1.39
C ALA A 111 0.88 6.49 -0.79
N ALA A 112 0.48 6.26 0.46
CA ALA A 112 -0.51 7.09 1.14
C ALA A 112 -0.02 8.54 1.34
N LEU A 113 1.27 8.73 1.64
CA LEU A 113 1.88 10.06 1.76
C LEU A 113 1.89 10.79 0.42
N LEU A 114 2.23 10.10 -0.68
CA LEU A 114 2.14 10.68 -2.03
C LEU A 114 0.71 11.10 -2.37
N GLU A 115 -0.29 10.29 -2.00
CA GLU A 115 -1.69 10.67 -2.18
C GLU A 115 -2.09 11.89 -1.33
N ALA A 116 -1.57 11.98 -0.10
CA ALA A 116 -1.85 13.11 0.80
C ALA A 116 -1.25 14.45 0.31
N GLU A 117 -0.18 14.41 -0.46
CA GLU A 117 0.45 15.59 -1.05
C GLU A 117 -0.33 16.18 -2.25
N LYS A 118 -1.23 15.40 -2.84
CA LYS A 118 -2.06 15.88 -3.95
C LYS A 118 -3.09 16.89 -3.44
N SER A 119 -3.15 18.08 -4.03
CA SER A 119 -4.08 19.14 -3.64
C SER A 119 -5.55 18.72 -3.70
N GLU A 120 -5.89 17.83 -4.63
CA GLU A 120 -7.23 17.25 -4.76
C GLU A 120 -7.64 16.37 -3.58
N ASN A 121 -6.68 15.96 -2.75
CA ASN A 121 -6.89 15.11 -1.58
C ASN A 121 -6.85 15.90 -0.27
N GLU A 122 -6.78 17.22 -0.32
CA GLU A 122 -6.81 18.07 0.87
C GLU A 122 -8.10 17.83 1.67
N GLY A 123 -7.95 17.60 2.98
CA GLY A 123 -9.05 17.34 3.91
C GLY A 123 -9.68 15.93 3.79
N LYS A 124 -9.18 15.06 2.92
CA LYS A 124 -9.67 13.69 2.78
C LYS A 124 -9.10 12.74 3.83
N VAL A 125 -9.87 11.71 4.13
CA VAL A 125 -9.46 10.61 5.02
C VAL A 125 -8.81 9.52 4.17
N ILE A 126 -7.51 9.30 4.41
CA ILE A 126 -6.71 8.27 3.74
C ILE A 126 -6.43 7.15 4.73
N VAL A 127 -6.81 5.93 4.39
CA VAL A 127 -6.54 4.73 5.18
C VAL A 127 -5.53 3.86 4.45
N ALA A 128 -4.36 3.65 5.06
CA ALA A 128 -3.33 2.74 4.56
C ALA A 128 -3.32 1.46 5.38
N LEU A 129 -3.34 0.32 4.71
CA LEU A 129 -3.18 -0.97 5.36
C LEU A 129 -1.69 -1.27 5.59
N LEU A 130 -1.31 -1.46 6.85
CA LEU A 130 0.03 -1.85 7.28
C LEU A 130 0.01 -3.33 7.67
N PRO A 131 0.37 -4.27 6.77
CA PRO A 131 0.05 -5.68 6.93
C PRO A 131 1.04 -6.47 7.79
N ASP A 132 2.20 -5.89 8.10
CA ASP A 132 3.30 -6.58 8.77
C ASP A 132 3.96 -5.73 9.86
N THR A 133 4.62 -6.42 10.80
CA THR A 133 5.37 -5.78 11.89
C THR A 133 6.86 -5.75 11.58
N GLY A 134 7.59 -4.79 12.16
CA GLY A 134 9.03 -4.64 11.94
C GLY A 134 9.89 -5.73 12.58
N GLU A 135 9.36 -6.46 13.55
CA GLU A 135 10.10 -7.52 14.26
C GLU A 135 10.68 -8.59 13.34
N ARG A 136 9.98 -8.91 12.26
CA ARG A 136 10.44 -9.87 11.24
C ARG A 136 11.64 -9.39 10.45
N TYR A 137 11.95 -8.11 10.48
CA TYR A 137 12.92 -7.44 9.61
C TYR A 137 14.11 -6.86 10.37
N LEU A 138 14.26 -7.18 11.68
CA LEU A 138 15.36 -6.69 12.52
C LEU A 138 16.75 -7.15 12.01
N SER A 139 16.81 -8.27 11.27
CA SER A 139 18.03 -8.77 10.65
C SER A 139 18.27 -8.27 9.21
N THR A 140 17.41 -7.39 8.72
CA THR A 140 17.51 -6.80 7.38
C THR A 140 18.00 -5.36 7.44
N ASP A 141 18.29 -4.78 6.28
CA ASP A 141 18.71 -3.37 6.16
C ASP A 141 17.59 -2.38 6.53
N LEU A 142 16.36 -2.83 6.79
CA LEU A 142 15.24 -1.96 7.15
C LEU A 142 15.56 -1.08 8.36
N PHE A 143 16.23 -1.65 9.38
CA PHE A 143 16.60 -0.95 10.61
C PHE A 143 18.13 -0.84 10.80
N ALA A 144 18.92 -1.14 9.77
CA ALA A 144 20.35 -0.85 9.78
C ALA A 144 20.57 0.67 9.77
N GLU A 145 21.50 1.14 10.62
CA GLU A 145 21.92 2.56 10.69
C GLU A 145 22.84 2.94 9.52
#